data_bb4fd6f58f1561ad94b9f610a7314ed3
#
_entry.id   bb4fd6f58f1561ad94b9f610a7314ed3
#
_cell.length_a   1.000
_cell.length_b   1.000
_cell.length_c   1.000
_cell.angle_alpha   90.00
_cell.angle_beta   90.00
_cell.angle_gamma   90.00
#
_symmetry.space_group_name_H-M   'P 1'
#
loop_
_entity.id
_entity.type
_entity.pdbx_description
1 polymer ?
#
loop_
_entity_poly.entity_id
_entity_poly.type
_entity_poly.pdbx_seq_one_letter_code
_entity_poly.pdbx_strand_id
1 'polypeptide(L)'
;MRASLLTPLALTCWACLLIAGCGSSAPANVSTPTASRSAIPSATVTAGQRLMDWPEFGLNPQRSGVSERATGITSANVSRLRRTTVSVAGTVDSSPIYLHGAMIGGLAHNAVVVTTTYGKTLAIDADNGKILWTFTPPGYDRWAGSAQITTTSPLADPGRQFVYAASPNGLVHKLSLTDGREDRQGAWPVSVTRDATHEKLAAALNVEGAYLLATTGGYYGDAPPYQGHVALIDRASGRSRAVFNTLCANRRGLLVPSSCSASASAIWSRSGTVVEPGAGRILIDTGNGPWNGRTDFGDSVLELTFPGLKLRQAYTPANQEQLSNTDTDLGSGAPALLGSDRIVVAGKDGIMRVLALSRLDGQPPSAREKLGGEVQRLPFPGGGQVFTAPAVWRQGGRTTMFVAGENGTAAYVLRSGRLYRAWQNGTAGTSPVMAGGLLYVYDPSGGGINVYRPGSPRPIAKLAGGSGHWNSPIVVDGHVLEPEGNANEHKLYGTLEIFSAGL
;
A
#
# COMPACT_ATOMS: atom_id res chain seq x y z
N MET A 1 -9.83 -66.90 -6.36
CA MET A 1 -11.06 -67.77 -6.54
C MET A 1 -12.21 -66.79 -6.76
N ARG A 2 -12.81 -66.94 -7.93
CA ARG A 2 -14.18 -66.70 -8.41
C ARG A 2 -14.78 -65.31 -8.02
N ALA A 3 -14.97 -64.33 -8.94
CA ALA A 3 -15.93 -64.32 -10.08
C ALA A 3 -17.37 -64.28 -9.55
N SER A 4 -18.32 -63.45 -9.95
CA SER A 4 -18.78 -63.04 -11.28
C SER A 4 -19.92 -62.03 -11.04
N LEU A 5 -20.07 -60.98 -11.86
CA LEU A 5 -21.01 -60.84 -12.99
C LEU A 5 -22.49 -60.68 -12.55
N LEU A 6 -23.31 -59.76 -12.98
CA LEU A 6 -23.71 -59.30 -14.32
C LEU A 6 -24.66 -58.09 -14.21
N THR A 7 -24.54 -57.16 -15.11
CA THR A 7 -25.57 -56.28 -15.68
C THR A 7 -26.53 -57.13 -16.60
N PRO A 8 -27.55 -56.62 -17.32
CA PRO A 8 -28.03 -55.25 -17.64
C PRO A 8 -29.58 -55.14 -17.98
N LEU A 9 -29.94 -54.15 -18.76
CA LEU A 9 -31.09 -53.90 -19.66
C LEU A 9 -32.20 -53.02 -19.08
N ALA A 10 -32.60 -51.97 -19.63
CA ALA A 10 -32.78 -51.37 -20.97
C ALA A 10 -34.26 -51.06 -21.26
N LEU A 11 -34.45 -49.85 -21.77
CA LEU A 11 -35.46 -49.38 -22.76
C LEU A 11 -36.96 -49.56 -22.47
N THR A 12 -37.74 -48.48 -22.59
CA THR A 12 -38.32 -48.03 -23.84
C THR A 12 -39.18 -46.78 -23.69
N CYS A 13 -39.11 -45.95 -24.70
CA CYS A 13 -40.00 -44.87 -25.17
C CYS A 13 -41.50 -45.23 -25.22
N TRP A 14 -42.36 -44.23 -25.12
CA TRP A 14 -43.28 -43.87 -26.20
C TRP A 14 -44.01 -42.52 -25.95
N ALA A 15 -44.21 -41.82 -27.01
CA ALA A 15 -44.79 -40.51 -27.19
C ALA A 15 -46.30 -40.55 -27.50
N CYS A 16 -46.86 -39.37 -27.57
CA CYS A 16 -48.08 -38.91 -28.32
C CYS A 16 -49.28 -38.47 -27.47
N LEU A 17 -49.71 -37.35 -27.63
CA LEU A 17 -50.48 -36.50 -28.55
C LEU A 17 -51.68 -35.81 -27.85
N LEU A 18 -51.72 -34.48 -27.96
CA LEU A 18 -52.82 -33.54 -28.17
C LEU A 18 -54.25 -33.90 -27.75
N ILE A 19 -54.94 -32.97 -27.07
CA ILE A 19 -56.19 -32.31 -27.56
C ILE A 19 -56.56 -31.12 -26.66
N ALA A 20 -57.01 -30.04 -27.29
CA ALA A 20 -57.45 -28.78 -26.74
C ALA A 20 -58.80 -28.83 -26.06
N GLY A 21 -59.05 -27.93 -25.11
CA GLY A 21 -60.40 -27.68 -24.57
C GLY A 21 -60.44 -26.38 -23.79
N CYS A 22 -61.11 -25.37 -24.31
CA CYS A 22 -61.40 -24.07 -23.67
C CYS A 22 -62.31 -24.19 -22.45
N GLY A 23 -62.08 -23.34 -21.45
CA GLY A 23 -63.01 -23.15 -20.34
C GLY A 23 -62.50 -22.11 -19.37
N SER A 24 -63.01 -20.89 -19.50
CA SER A 24 -62.76 -19.72 -18.68
C SER A 24 -63.34 -19.82 -17.28
N SER A 25 -62.58 -19.48 -16.27
CA SER A 25 -63.02 -18.71 -15.08
C SER A 25 -61.83 -18.30 -14.24
N ALA A 26 -61.64 -17.00 -14.09
CA ALA A 26 -60.62 -16.40 -13.26
C ALA A 26 -61.01 -16.40 -11.78
N PRO A 27 -60.08 -16.66 -10.86
CA PRO A 27 -60.20 -16.18 -9.49
C PRO A 27 -59.37 -14.92 -9.29
N ALA A 28 -59.92 -14.02 -8.45
CA ALA A 28 -59.41 -12.71 -8.12
C ALA A 28 -57.96 -12.74 -7.55
N ASN A 29 -57.09 -11.92 -8.11
CA ASN A 29 -55.76 -11.63 -7.59
C ASN A 29 -55.87 -10.79 -6.31
N VAL A 30 -55.51 -11.36 -5.18
CA VAL A 30 -55.14 -10.65 -3.96
C VAL A 30 -53.66 -10.20 -4.13
N SER A 31 -53.48 -8.93 -4.44
CA SER A 31 -52.15 -8.30 -4.52
C SER A 31 -51.61 -8.07 -3.11
N THR A 32 -50.67 -8.86 -2.70
CA THR A 32 -49.78 -8.53 -1.57
C THR A 32 -48.85 -7.38 -2.00
N PRO A 33 -48.73 -6.30 -1.22
CA PRO A 33 -47.78 -5.22 -1.56
C PRO A 33 -46.35 -5.71 -1.34
N THR A 34 -45.66 -6.00 -2.44
CA THR A 34 -44.20 -6.16 -2.43
C THR A 34 -43.60 -4.79 -2.15
N ALA A 35 -43.04 -4.62 -0.96
CA ALA A 35 -42.26 -3.43 -0.64
C ALA A 35 -41.07 -3.31 -1.60
N SER A 36 -41.23 -2.41 -2.56
CA SER A 36 -40.16 -2.00 -3.47
C SER A 36 -39.06 -1.35 -2.62
N ARG A 37 -37.94 -2.06 -2.40
CA ARG A 37 -36.74 -1.44 -1.89
C ARG A 37 -36.28 -0.43 -2.92
N SER A 38 -36.49 0.84 -2.66
CA SER A 38 -35.88 1.93 -3.42
C SER A 38 -34.39 1.73 -3.42
N ALA A 39 -33.84 1.36 -4.57
CA ALA A 39 -32.39 1.37 -4.77
C ALA A 39 -31.94 2.81 -4.58
N ILE A 40 -31.09 3.06 -3.60
CA ILE A 40 -30.38 4.34 -3.43
C ILE A 40 -29.66 4.57 -4.76
N PRO A 41 -29.88 5.68 -5.46
CA PRO A 41 -29.18 5.94 -6.71
C PRO A 41 -27.69 6.00 -6.42
N SER A 42 -26.92 5.07 -6.97
CA SER A 42 -25.45 5.15 -6.99
C SER A 42 -25.10 6.43 -7.73
N ALA A 43 -24.60 7.42 -7.00
CA ALA A 43 -24.09 8.63 -7.62
C ALA A 43 -23.01 8.24 -8.63
N THR A 44 -23.23 8.52 -9.90
CA THR A 44 -22.27 8.21 -10.96
C THR A 44 -21.05 9.09 -10.77
N VAL A 45 -19.95 8.51 -10.28
CA VAL A 45 -18.67 9.19 -10.07
C VAL A 45 -18.13 9.63 -11.43
N THR A 46 -17.99 10.93 -11.65
CA THR A 46 -17.44 11.46 -12.91
C THR A 46 -15.93 11.18 -12.98
N ALA A 47 -15.41 11.07 -14.21
CA ALA A 47 -13.96 10.95 -14.43
C ALA A 47 -13.20 12.14 -13.81
N GLY A 48 -13.78 13.35 -13.83
CA GLY A 48 -13.23 14.55 -13.21
C GLY A 48 -13.06 14.44 -11.70
N GLN A 49 -14.00 13.84 -10.97
CA GLN A 49 -13.89 13.65 -9.51
C GLN A 49 -12.75 12.71 -9.13
N ARG A 50 -12.58 11.60 -9.86
CA ARG A 50 -11.45 10.66 -9.64
C ARG A 50 -10.09 11.32 -9.89
N LEU A 51 -10.07 12.33 -10.72
CA LEU A 51 -8.83 13.05 -11.03
C LEU A 51 -8.29 13.86 -9.86
N MET A 52 -9.12 14.24 -8.88
CA MET A 52 -8.74 15.01 -7.69
C MET A 52 -8.48 14.12 -6.47
N ASP A 53 -8.56 12.78 -6.60
CA ASP A 53 -8.31 11.87 -5.49
C ASP A 53 -6.81 11.60 -5.30
N TRP A 54 -6.46 11.25 -4.04
CA TRP A 54 -5.21 10.60 -3.66
C TRP A 54 -5.58 9.27 -2.96
N PRO A 55 -5.87 8.20 -3.73
CA PRO A 55 -6.61 7.05 -3.21
C PRO A 55 -5.78 6.03 -2.43
N GLU A 56 -4.43 6.13 -2.48
CA GLU A 56 -3.52 5.17 -1.87
C GLU A 56 -2.14 5.77 -1.64
N PHE A 57 -1.31 5.10 -0.84
CA PHE A 57 0.10 5.48 -0.65
C PHE A 57 0.81 5.66 -1.99
N GLY A 58 1.54 6.76 -2.14
CA GLY A 58 2.27 7.07 -3.37
C GLY A 58 1.39 7.36 -4.58
N LEU A 59 0.09 7.65 -4.38
CA LEU A 59 -0.91 8.09 -5.35
C LEU A 59 -1.50 6.97 -6.24
N ASN A 60 -0.71 5.98 -6.61
CA ASN A 60 -1.06 4.97 -7.62
C ASN A 60 -0.39 3.62 -7.34
N PRO A 61 -0.80 2.53 -8.02
CA PRO A 61 -0.24 1.19 -7.80
C PRO A 61 1.28 1.09 -8.01
N GLN A 62 1.86 1.97 -8.86
CA GLN A 62 3.31 2.05 -9.06
C GLN A 62 4.05 2.76 -7.93
N ARG A 63 3.34 3.38 -6.99
CA ARG A 63 3.94 4.18 -5.90
C ARG A 63 4.79 5.34 -6.41
N SER A 64 4.31 6.04 -7.46
CA SER A 64 5.10 7.13 -8.07
C SER A 64 5.38 8.30 -7.12
N GLY A 65 4.52 8.55 -6.13
CA GLY A 65 4.61 9.72 -5.22
C GLY A 65 4.43 11.05 -5.95
N VAL A 66 3.85 11.05 -7.16
CA VAL A 66 3.81 12.22 -8.04
C VAL A 66 2.42 12.46 -8.60
N SER A 67 1.88 13.65 -8.37
CA SER A 67 0.70 14.19 -9.04
C SER A 67 1.09 15.36 -9.95
N GLU A 68 0.87 15.22 -11.24
CA GLU A 68 1.12 16.29 -12.22
C GLU A 68 -0.01 17.32 -12.30
N ARG A 69 -1.06 17.13 -11.51
CA ARG A 69 -2.21 18.02 -11.52
C ARG A 69 -1.96 19.30 -10.77
N ALA A 70 -2.63 20.35 -11.20
CA ALA A 70 -2.66 21.59 -10.44
C ALA A 70 -3.37 21.33 -9.10
N THR A 71 -2.71 21.68 -8.01
CA THR A 71 -3.24 21.51 -6.65
C THR A 71 -3.83 22.83 -6.08
N GLY A 72 -3.78 23.93 -6.85
CA GLY A 72 -4.08 25.26 -6.30
C GLY A 72 -2.96 25.84 -5.43
N ILE A 73 -1.99 25.02 -5.03
CA ILE A 73 -0.82 25.45 -4.25
C ILE A 73 0.34 25.73 -5.20
N THR A 74 0.94 26.90 -5.07
CA THR A 74 2.01 27.43 -5.93
C THR A 74 3.16 27.97 -5.08
N SER A 75 4.29 28.26 -5.72
CA SER A 75 5.40 28.94 -5.02
C SER A 75 5.05 30.35 -4.50
N ALA A 76 3.95 30.94 -4.97
CA ALA A 76 3.50 32.26 -4.53
C ALA A 76 2.61 32.23 -3.28
N ASN A 77 1.90 31.10 -3.03
CA ASN A 77 0.96 31.01 -1.92
C ASN A 77 1.33 29.97 -0.85
N VAL A 78 2.24 29.05 -1.12
CA VAL A 78 2.58 27.92 -0.22
C VAL A 78 3.02 28.36 1.18
N SER A 79 3.71 29.49 1.33
CA SER A 79 4.12 30.04 2.63
C SER A 79 2.97 30.69 3.43
N ARG A 80 1.79 30.82 2.83
CA ARG A 80 0.61 31.48 3.42
C ARG A 80 -0.55 30.50 3.63
N LEU A 81 -0.31 29.19 3.51
CA LEU A 81 -1.32 28.19 3.81
C LEU A 81 -1.80 28.32 5.26
N ARG A 82 -3.10 28.18 5.47
CA ARG A 82 -3.70 28.15 6.80
C ARG A 82 -3.55 26.76 7.38
N ARG A 83 -3.13 26.64 8.63
CA ARG A 83 -2.99 25.38 9.35
C ARG A 83 -4.23 25.13 10.20
N THR A 84 -4.74 23.91 10.14
CA THR A 84 -5.76 23.35 11.03
C THR A 84 -5.21 22.05 11.61
N THR A 85 -5.15 21.94 12.93
CA THR A 85 -4.72 20.73 13.64
C THR A 85 -5.94 19.94 14.08
N VAL A 86 -6.03 18.68 13.65
CA VAL A 86 -7.12 17.78 14.03
C VAL A 86 -6.59 16.72 15.00
N SER A 87 -7.14 16.66 16.20
CA SER A 87 -6.86 15.58 17.15
C SER A 87 -7.52 14.28 16.70
N VAL A 88 -6.75 13.21 16.62
CA VAL A 88 -7.23 11.87 16.23
C VAL A 88 -7.06 10.87 17.37
N ALA A 89 -7.94 9.87 17.41
CA ALA A 89 -7.99 8.89 18.50
C ALA A 89 -6.97 7.76 18.30
N GLY A 90 -5.69 8.10 18.24
CA GLY A 90 -4.52 7.23 18.09
C GLY A 90 -3.47 7.85 17.18
N THR A 91 -2.23 7.41 17.33
CA THR A 91 -1.12 7.80 16.44
C THR A 91 -1.37 7.33 15.02
N VAL A 92 -1.06 8.18 14.04
CA VAL A 92 -1.06 7.80 12.61
C VAL A 92 0.38 7.81 12.11
N ASP A 93 1.00 6.64 12.04
CA ASP A 93 2.35 6.45 11.50
C ASP A 93 2.26 5.82 10.10
N SER A 94 1.52 6.49 9.23
CA SER A 94 1.24 6.07 7.85
C SER A 94 0.93 7.29 6.99
N SER A 95 0.64 7.10 5.71
CA SER A 95 0.17 8.16 4.82
C SER A 95 -1.36 8.18 4.79
N PRO A 96 -2.01 9.35 4.78
CA PRO A 96 -3.44 9.46 4.58
C PRO A 96 -3.83 9.18 3.12
N ILE A 97 -5.13 9.04 2.87
CA ILE A 97 -5.72 9.13 1.53
C ILE A 97 -6.73 10.26 1.48
N TYR A 98 -7.05 10.72 0.27
CA TYR A 98 -7.98 11.81 0.04
C TYR A 98 -8.95 11.49 -1.10
N LEU A 99 -10.22 11.84 -0.90
CA LEU A 99 -11.30 11.66 -1.86
C LEU A 99 -12.09 12.97 -2.02
N HIS A 100 -11.98 13.57 -3.20
CA HIS A 100 -12.70 14.79 -3.55
C HIS A 100 -14.21 14.55 -3.65
N GLY A 101 -15.02 15.36 -2.98
CA GLY A 101 -16.49 15.29 -3.07
C GLY A 101 -17.05 13.90 -2.73
N ALA A 102 -16.48 13.19 -1.73
CA ALA A 102 -16.95 11.89 -1.28
C ALA A 102 -18.36 12.02 -0.64
N MET A 103 -19.28 11.13 -1.02
CA MET A 103 -20.62 11.10 -0.43
C MET A 103 -20.59 10.41 0.94
N ILE A 104 -20.62 11.19 2.02
CA ILE A 104 -20.59 10.72 3.41
C ILE A 104 -21.79 11.30 4.14
N GLY A 105 -22.58 10.45 4.81
CA GLY A 105 -23.78 10.88 5.51
C GLY A 105 -24.83 11.58 4.61
N GLY A 106 -24.80 11.35 3.30
CA GLY A 106 -25.70 11.98 2.32
C GLY A 106 -25.24 13.33 1.79
N LEU A 107 -24.07 13.82 2.22
CA LEU A 107 -23.48 15.08 1.76
C LEU A 107 -22.13 14.83 1.07
N ALA A 108 -21.76 15.73 0.16
CA ALA A 108 -20.44 15.70 -0.48
C ALA A 108 -19.39 16.34 0.45
N HIS A 109 -18.29 15.67 0.69
CA HIS A 109 -17.17 16.11 1.52
C HIS A 109 -15.84 15.91 0.81
N ASN A 110 -14.91 16.80 1.03
CA ASN A 110 -13.50 16.59 0.71
C ASN A 110 -12.90 15.75 1.84
N ALA A 111 -12.90 14.41 1.67
CA ALA A 111 -12.65 13.49 2.76
C ALA A 111 -11.20 13.01 2.80
N VAL A 112 -10.55 13.23 3.92
CA VAL A 112 -9.28 12.59 4.31
C VAL A 112 -9.59 11.35 5.12
N VAL A 113 -8.92 10.22 4.82
CA VAL A 113 -9.03 9.02 5.63
C VAL A 113 -7.66 8.62 6.17
N VAL A 114 -7.61 8.36 7.47
CA VAL A 114 -6.42 7.88 8.19
C VAL A 114 -6.73 6.58 8.94
N THR A 115 -5.71 5.72 9.08
CA THR A 115 -5.74 4.56 9.96
C THR A 115 -4.70 4.73 11.06
N THR A 116 -5.12 4.61 12.32
CA THR A 116 -4.23 4.72 13.47
C THR A 116 -3.46 3.42 13.71
N THR A 117 -2.40 3.49 14.49
CA THR A 117 -1.54 2.34 14.82
C THR A 117 -2.27 1.19 15.49
N TYR A 118 -3.41 1.47 16.12
CA TYR A 118 -4.28 0.45 16.73
C TYR A 118 -5.51 0.12 15.87
N GLY A 119 -5.50 0.52 14.58
CA GLY A 119 -6.50 0.12 13.60
C GLY A 119 -7.79 0.91 13.60
N LYS A 120 -7.94 1.96 14.45
CA LYS A 120 -9.06 2.90 14.25
C LYS A 120 -8.88 3.60 12.90
N THR A 121 -9.96 3.68 12.13
CA THR A 121 -9.97 4.37 10.85
C THR A 121 -10.98 5.50 10.90
N LEU A 122 -10.55 6.70 10.51
CA LEU A 122 -11.35 7.91 10.58
C LEU A 122 -11.47 8.54 9.21
N ALA A 123 -12.68 8.99 8.84
CA ALA A 123 -12.86 9.98 7.77
C ALA A 123 -13.03 11.36 8.38
N ILE A 124 -12.33 12.32 7.83
CA ILE A 124 -12.22 13.69 8.32
C ILE A 124 -12.50 14.62 7.13
N ASP A 125 -13.29 15.64 7.33
CA ASP A 125 -13.52 16.69 6.34
C ASP A 125 -12.27 17.57 6.24
N ALA A 126 -11.62 17.60 5.08
CA ALA A 126 -10.39 18.35 4.86
C ALA A 126 -10.58 19.87 4.93
N ASP A 127 -11.79 20.36 4.66
CA ASP A 127 -12.07 21.80 4.59
C ASP A 127 -12.21 22.41 5.99
N ASN A 128 -12.64 21.61 6.99
CA ASN A 128 -12.93 22.14 8.34
C ASN A 128 -12.40 21.29 9.51
N GLY A 129 -11.79 20.12 9.23
CA GLY A 129 -11.21 19.22 10.24
C GLY A 129 -12.24 18.39 11.02
N LYS A 130 -13.52 18.39 10.65
CA LYS A 130 -14.57 17.63 11.36
C LYS A 130 -14.43 16.13 11.08
N ILE A 131 -14.46 15.33 12.14
CA ILE A 131 -14.54 13.87 12.01
C ILE A 131 -15.95 13.51 11.51
N LEU A 132 -16.03 12.86 10.35
CA LEU A 132 -17.28 12.46 9.70
C LEU A 132 -17.75 11.09 10.20
N TRP A 133 -16.83 10.14 10.34
CA TRP A 133 -17.08 8.85 10.97
C TRP A 133 -15.78 8.26 11.53
N THR A 134 -15.94 7.32 12.46
CA THR A 134 -14.84 6.53 13.04
C THR A 134 -15.23 5.07 13.09
N PHE A 135 -14.38 4.21 12.54
CA PHE A 135 -14.42 2.77 12.73
C PHE A 135 -13.45 2.37 13.83
N THR A 136 -13.88 1.53 14.75
CA THR A 136 -13.05 0.88 15.77
C THR A 136 -13.08 -0.62 15.52
N PRO A 137 -11.93 -1.28 15.27
CA PRO A 137 -11.92 -2.70 14.96
C PRO A 137 -12.35 -3.54 16.18
N PRO A 138 -13.09 -4.63 15.97
CA PRO A 138 -13.47 -5.53 17.06
C PRO A 138 -12.26 -6.07 17.82
N GLY A 139 -12.28 -5.98 19.13
CA GLY A 139 -11.18 -6.41 20.00
C GLY A 139 -10.10 -5.34 20.23
N TYR A 140 -10.31 -4.11 19.82
CA TYR A 140 -9.40 -2.97 19.99
C TYR A 140 -8.73 -2.92 21.38
N ASP A 141 -9.48 -3.12 22.46
CA ASP A 141 -8.98 -3.02 23.82
C ASP A 141 -7.94 -4.11 24.19
N ARG A 142 -7.80 -5.15 23.36
CA ARG A 142 -6.83 -6.23 23.59
C ARG A 142 -5.40 -5.83 23.25
N TRP A 143 -5.24 -4.86 22.35
CA TRP A 143 -3.92 -4.43 21.86
C TRP A 143 -3.67 -2.93 21.98
N ALA A 144 -4.67 -2.13 22.29
CA ALA A 144 -4.51 -0.68 22.47
C ALA A 144 -3.47 -0.37 23.56
N GLY A 145 -2.46 0.42 23.24
CA GLY A 145 -1.35 0.75 24.14
C GLY A 145 -0.24 -0.30 24.24
N SER A 146 -0.34 -1.42 23.48
CA SER A 146 0.69 -2.47 23.45
C SER A 146 1.64 -2.31 22.23
N ALA A 147 2.65 -3.18 22.16
CA ALA A 147 3.54 -3.28 20.99
C ALA A 147 2.85 -3.90 19.75
N GLN A 148 1.66 -4.45 19.88
CA GLN A 148 0.91 -5.01 18.77
C GLN A 148 0.21 -3.89 17.99
N ILE A 149 0.82 -3.46 16.89
CA ILE A 149 0.47 -2.27 16.10
C ILE A 149 0.32 -2.60 14.61
N THR A 150 -0.25 -1.67 13.85
CA THR A 150 -0.16 -1.60 12.38
C THR A 150 0.34 -0.22 11.96
N THR A 151 1.08 -0.14 10.85
CA THR A 151 1.50 1.11 10.23
C THR A 151 1.02 1.19 8.77
N THR A 152 0.02 0.39 8.44
CA THR A 152 -0.54 0.27 7.10
C THR A 152 -1.33 1.52 6.72
N SER A 153 -0.96 2.15 5.60
CA SER A 153 -1.78 3.20 5.00
C SER A 153 -3.08 2.64 4.45
N PRO A 154 -4.22 3.31 4.66
CA PRO A 154 -5.49 2.91 4.09
C PRO A 154 -5.48 3.03 2.56
N LEU A 155 -6.49 2.45 1.92
CA LEU A 155 -6.67 2.48 0.47
C LEU A 155 -8.15 2.67 0.12
N ALA A 156 -8.45 3.58 -0.81
CA ALA A 156 -9.81 3.74 -1.33
C ALA A 156 -10.10 2.73 -2.45
N ASP A 157 -11.28 2.17 -2.44
CA ASP A 157 -11.78 1.37 -3.56
C ASP A 157 -11.86 2.20 -4.84
N PRO A 158 -11.40 1.68 -6.01
CA PRO A 158 -11.54 2.39 -7.28
C PRO A 158 -12.98 2.78 -7.64
N GLY A 159 -13.97 2.07 -7.09
CA GLY A 159 -15.39 2.43 -7.19
C GLY A 159 -15.83 3.54 -6.25
N ARG A 160 -14.98 3.99 -5.31
CA ARG A 160 -15.26 5.00 -4.30
C ARG A 160 -16.48 4.66 -3.41
N GLN A 161 -16.71 3.36 -3.16
CA GLN A 161 -17.76 2.88 -2.27
C GLN A 161 -17.18 2.44 -0.92
N PHE A 162 -15.93 2.00 -0.91
CA PHE A 162 -15.29 1.43 0.25
C PHE A 162 -13.89 2.01 0.50
N VAL A 163 -13.45 1.88 1.73
CA VAL A 163 -12.07 2.06 2.16
C VAL A 163 -11.58 0.75 2.76
N TYR A 164 -10.36 0.34 2.40
CA TYR A 164 -9.69 -0.80 3.02
C TYR A 164 -8.71 -0.30 4.07
N ALA A 165 -8.73 -0.92 5.24
CA ALA A 165 -7.89 -0.56 6.38
C ALA A 165 -7.41 -1.80 7.11
N ALA A 166 -6.29 -1.70 7.81
CA ALA A 166 -5.71 -2.81 8.57
C ALA A 166 -5.87 -2.63 10.08
N SER A 167 -5.85 -3.73 10.82
CA SER A 167 -5.79 -3.72 12.28
C SER A 167 -4.74 -4.68 12.81
N PRO A 168 -4.26 -4.47 14.07
CA PRO A 168 -3.17 -5.25 14.66
C PRO A 168 -3.42 -6.75 14.79
N ASN A 169 -4.68 -7.20 14.75
CA ASN A 169 -5.02 -8.63 14.75
C ASN A 169 -4.83 -9.32 13.37
N GLY A 170 -4.14 -8.66 12.43
CA GLY A 170 -3.83 -9.23 11.12
C GLY A 170 -4.98 -9.22 10.12
N LEU A 171 -6.05 -8.44 10.40
CA LEU A 171 -7.20 -8.30 9.51
C LEU A 171 -7.07 -7.10 8.59
N VAL A 172 -7.53 -7.28 7.35
CA VAL A 172 -7.88 -6.21 6.43
C VAL A 172 -9.40 -6.06 6.44
N HIS A 173 -9.87 -4.87 6.77
CA HIS A 173 -11.28 -4.48 6.84
C HIS A 173 -11.72 -3.82 5.54
N LYS A 174 -12.98 -4.01 5.17
CA LYS A 174 -13.65 -3.29 4.08
C LYS A 174 -14.74 -2.42 4.69
N LEU A 175 -14.54 -1.11 4.65
CA LEU A 175 -15.39 -0.13 5.32
C LEU A 175 -16.19 0.66 4.28
N SER A 176 -17.49 0.82 4.49
CA SER A 176 -18.32 1.70 3.68
C SER A 176 -17.80 3.14 3.77
N LEU A 177 -17.54 3.78 2.63
CA LEU A 177 -17.09 5.17 2.61
C LEU A 177 -18.17 6.11 3.16
N THR A 178 -19.45 5.78 3.00
CA THR A 178 -20.59 6.62 3.39
C THR A 178 -20.72 6.80 4.89
N ASP A 179 -20.38 5.78 5.70
CA ASP A 179 -20.67 5.78 7.14
C ASP A 179 -19.62 5.02 8.01
N GLY A 180 -18.55 4.50 7.41
CA GLY A 180 -17.51 3.77 8.11
C GLY A 180 -17.90 2.36 8.58
N ARG A 181 -19.10 1.87 8.25
CA ARG A 181 -19.54 0.53 8.65
C ARG A 181 -18.75 -0.54 7.92
N GLU A 182 -18.38 -1.59 8.66
CA GLU A 182 -17.68 -2.73 8.11
C GLU A 182 -18.61 -3.58 7.24
N ASP A 183 -18.19 -3.81 5.99
CA ASP A 183 -18.80 -4.80 5.11
C ASP A 183 -18.35 -6.21 5.55
N ARG A 184 -19.33 -7.04 5.91
CA ARG A 184 -19.11 -8.43 6.35
C ARG A 184 -19.62 -9.45 5.35
N GLN A 185 -19.80 -9.05 4.11
CA GLN A 185 -20.23 -9.96 3.07
C GLN A 185 -19.07 -10.80 2.54
N GLY A 186 -19.38 -12.03 2.14
CA GLY A 186 -18.38 -12.97 1.67
C GLY A 186 -17.41 -13.40 2.76
N ALA A 187 -16.11 -13.19 2.54
CA ALA A 187 -15.06 -13.51 3.50
C ALA A 187 -14.45 -12.27 4.18
N TRP A 188 -15.11 -11.12 4.11
CA TRP A 188 -14.68 -9.90 4.82
C TRP A 188 -15.05 -9.95 6.32
N PRO A 189 -14.19 -9.42 7.23
CA PRO A 189 -12.80 -8.98 7.01
C PRO A 189 -11.85 -10.16 6.77
N VAL A 190 -10.70 -9.90 6.11
CA VAL A 190 -9.76 -10.93 5.65
C VAL A 190 -8.52 -10.98 6.51
N SER A 191 -8.18 -12.18 7.02
CA SER A 191 -6.89 -12.39 7.68
C SER A 191 -5.79 -12.61 6.64
N VAL A 192 -4.65 -11.92 6.83
CA VAL A 192 -3.44 -12.01 6.01
C VAL A 192 -2.23 -12.56 6.77
N THR A 193 -2.45 -12.97 8.01
CA THR A 193 -1.50 -13.74 8.83
C THR A 193 -2.23 -14.83 9.60
N ARG A 194 -1.52 -15.85 10.01
CA ARG A 194 -1.99 -16.87 10.96
C ARG A 194 -1.38 -16.72 12.34
N ASP A 195 -0.57 -15.67 12.54
CA ASP A 195 0.03 -15.34 13.82
C ASP A 195 0.21 -13.82 13.97
N ALA A 196 -0.87 -13.13 14.26
CA ALA A 196 -0.88 -11.67 14.41
C ALA A 196 -0.12 -11.18 15.65
N THR A 197 0.39 -12.07 16.50
CA THR A 197 1.25 -11.70 17.64
C THR A 197 2.71 -11.57 17.23
N HIS A 198 3.12 -12.18 16.12
CA HIS A 198 4.47 -12.11 15.58
C HIS A 198 4.53 -11.45 14.20
N GLU A 199 3.43 -11.46 13.45
CA GLU A 199 3.32 -10.84 12.12
C GLU A 199 2.37 -9.66 12.13
N LYS A 200 2.82 -8.51 11.64
CA LYS A 200 2.01 -7.30 11.48
C LYS A 200 1.82 -6.91 10.01
N LEU A 201 0.76 -6.18 9.73
CA LEU A 201 0.66 -5.39 8.52
C LEU A 201 1.39 -4.07 8.77
N ALA A 202 2.49 -3.86 8.05
CA ALA A 202 3.32 -2.66 8.18
C ALA A 202 3.26 -1.76 6.95
N ALA A 203 3.20 -2.36 5.78
CA ALA A 203 3.24 -1.69 4.50
C ALA A 203 1.85 -1.26 4.00
N ALA A 204 1.82 -0.30 3.09
CA ALA A 204 0.59 0.19 2.48
C ALA A 204 -0.13 -0.91 1.67
N LEU A 205 -1.46 -0.93 1.74
CA LEU A 205 -2.29 -1.73 0.85
C LEU A 205 -2.16 -1.24 -0.59
N ASN A 206 -2.29 -2.14 -1.56
CA ASN A 206 -2.27 -1.81 -2.99
C ASN A 206 -3.46 -2.42 -3.71
N VAL A 207 -3.83 -1.87 -4.86
CA VAL A 207 -4.94 -2.38 -5.67
C VAL A 207 -4.59 -2.41 -7.15
N GLU A 208 -4.92 -3.53 -7.81
CA GLU A 208 -4.86 -3.63 -9.26
C GLU A 208 -6.04 -4.45 -9.77
N GLY A 209 -6.83 -3.85 -10.64
CA GLY A 209 -8.03 -4.48 -11.19
C GLY A 209 -9.01 -4.92 -10.09
N ALA A 210 -9.39 -6.20 -10.07
CA ALA A 210 -10.31 -6.78 -9.10
C ALA A 210 -9.66 -7.14 -7.76
N TYR A 211 -8.36 -6.93 -7.59
CA TYR A 211 -7.61 -7.47 -6.47
C TYR A 211 -7.01 -6.40 -5.56
N LEU A 212 -7.04 -6.70 -4.27
CA LEU A 212 -6.30 -6.02 -3.22
C LEU A 212 -5.05 -6.81 -2.89
N LEU A 213 -3.96 -6.12 -2.60
CA LEU A 213 -2.69 -6.68 -2.17
C LEU A 213 -2.35 -6.21 -0.76
N ALA A 214 -2.03 -7.14 0.11
CA ALA A 214 -1.57 -6.87 1.47
C ALA A 214 -0.31 -7.67 1.76
N THR A 215 0.59 -7.10 2.58
CA THR A 215 1.85 -7.73 2.96
C THR A 215 2.04 -7.76 4.47
N THR A 216 2.85 -8.70 4.94
CA THR A 216 3.20 -8.84 6.36
C THR A 216 4.69 -8.72 6.62
N GLY A 217 5.02 -8.36 7.86
CA GLY A 217 6.37 -8.34 8.40
C GLY A 217 6.38 -8.61 9.89
N GLY A 218 7.55 -8.60 10.51
CA GLY A 218 7.73 -8.73 11.97
C GLY A 218 7.40 -7.45 12.72
N TYR A 219 7.34 -7.54 14.04
CA TYR A 219 7.31 -6.39 14.94
C TYR A 219 8.74 -5.88 15.22
N TYR A 220 8.83 -4.69 15.76
CA TYR A 220 10.11 -4.15 16.23
C TYR A 220 10.76 -5.09 17.24
N GLY A 221 12.06 -5.38 17.03
CA GLY A 221 12.81 -6.34 17.82
C GLY A 221 12.80 -7.78 17.28
N ASP A 222 12.15 -8.02 16.12
CA ASP A 222 12.24 -9.24 15.32
C ASP A 222 12.00 -10.57 16.07
N ALA A 223 11.08 -10.55 17.02
CA ALA A 223 10.72 -11.75 17.79
C ALA A 223 10.15 -12.84 16.86
N PRO A 224 10.84 -13.99 16.70
CA PRO A 224 10.32 -15.08 15.86
C PRO A 224 9.16 -15.81 16.55
N PRO A 225 8.31 -16.53 15.77
CA PRO A 225 8.39 -16.77 14.32
C PRO A 225 7.58 -15.78 13.50
N TYR A 226 8.15 -15.20 12.45
CA TYR A 226 7.44 -14.36 11.48
C TYR A 226 8.03 -14.52 10.09
N GLN A 227 7.30 -14.09 9.05
CA GLN A 227 7.80 -13.94 7.69
C GLN A 227 6.99 -12.93 6.87
N GLY A 228 7.49 -12.59 5.70
CA GLY A 228 6.75 -11.81 4.72
C GLY A 228 5.76 -12.69 3.95
N HIS A 229 4.51 -12.22 3.87
CA HIS A 229 3.50 -12.75 2.97
C HIS A 229 3.06 -11.66 1.99
N VAL A 230 2.76 -12.04 0.75
CA VAL A 230 1.95 -11.22 -0.17
C VAL A 230 0.62 -11.94 -0.35
N ALA A 231 -0.46 -11.36 0.12
CA ALA A 231 -1.80 -11.89 -0.06
C ALA A 231 -2.52 -11.15 -1.19
N LEU A 232 -3.02 -11.89 -2.18
CA LEU A 232 -3.89 -11.41 -3.25
C LEU A 232 -5.33 -11.69 -2.90
N ILE A 233 -6.13 -10.66 -2.66
CA ILE A 233 -7.49 -10.74 -2.14
C ILE A 233 -8.47 -10.24 -3.22
N ASP A 234 -9.47 -11.02 -3.54
CA ASP A 234 -10.58 -10.60 -4.40
C ASP A 234 -11.44 -9.57 -3.66
N ARG A 235 -11.51 -8.33 -4.18
CA ARG A 235 -12.18 -7.19 -3.51
C ARG A 235 -13.69 -7.39 -3.34
N ALA A 236 -14.32 -8.11 -4.25
CA ALA A 236 -15.76 -8.33 -4.17
C ALA A 236 -16.09 -9.34 -3.06
N SER A 237 -15.40 -10.47 -3.02
CA SER A 237 -15.73 -11.59 -2.14
C SER A 237 -14.90 -11.66 -0.85
N GLY A 238 -13.79 -10.94 -0.73
CA GLY A 238 -12.84 -11.08 0.38
C GLY A 238 -12.03 -12.38 0.35
N ARG A 239 -12.15 -13.20 -0.69
CA ARG A 239 -11.41 -14.47 -0.76
C ARG A 239 -9.95 -14.24 -1.15
N SER A 240 -9.04 -14.80 -0.39
CA SER A 240 -7.63 -14.90 -0.79
C SER A 240 -7.52 -15.81 -2.03
N ARG A 241 -6.97 -15.29 -3.12
CA ARG A 241 -6.80 -15.99 -4.40
C ARG A 241 -5.43 -16.61 -4.55
N ALA A 242 -4.43 -15.94 -4.02
CA ALA A 242 -3.05 -16.43 -4.01
C ALA A 242 -2.32 -15.85 -2.80
N VAL A 243 -1.31 -16.56 -2.32
CA VAL A 243 -0.36 -16.08 -1.33
C VAL A 243 1.04 -16.47 -1.79
N PHE A 244 1.97 -15.53 -1.74
CA PHE A 244 3.40 -15.78 -1.85
C PHE A 244 4.01 -15.65 -0.46
N ASN A 245 4.88 -16.58 -0.08
CA ASN A 245 5.60 -16.58 1.18
C ASN A 245 7.08 -16.32 0.89
N THR A 246 7.72 -15.42 1.63
CA THR A 246 9.14 -15.07 1.41
C THR A 246 10.11 -16.14 1.92
N LEU A 247 9.65 -16.92 2.89
CA LEU A 247 10.30 -18.15 3.37
C LEU A 247 9.39 -19.35 3.07
N CYS A 248 9.97 -20.51 2.80
CA CYS A 248 9.22 -21.68 2.34
C CYS A 248 8.39 -21.36 1.07
N ALA A 249 8.93 -20.59 0.12
CA ALA A 249 8.23 -20.09 -1.06
C ALA A 249 7.71 -21.20 -2.01
N ASN A 250 8.17 -22.44 -1.85
CA ASN A 250 7.65 -23.61 -2.52
C ASN A 250 6.31 -24.13 -1.94
N ARG A 251 5.88 -23.62 -0.79
CA ARG A 251 4.60 -23.96 -0.15
C ARG A 251 3.52 -22.95 -0.55
N ARG A 252 2.30 -23.44 -0.69
CA ARG A 252 1.15 -22.64 -1.13
C ARG A 252 0.27 -22.21 0.04
N GLY A 253 -0.44 -21.11 -0.18
CA GLY A 253 -1.40 -20.55 0.80
C GLY A 253 -0.72 -19.83 1.95
N LEU A 254 -1.53 -19.27 2.83
CA LEU A 254 -1.07 -18.58 4.01
C LEU A 254 -0.54 -19.57 5.04
N LEU A 255 0.74 -19.50 5.34
CA LEU A 255 1.41 -20.39 6.28
C LEU A 255 1.25 -19.89 7.72
N VAL A 256 1.28 -20.84 8.67
CA VAL A 256 1.61 -20.52 10.06
C VAL A 256 3.12 -20.30 10.09
N PRO A 257 3.66 -19.16 10.57
CA PRO A 257 5.08 -18.86 10.50
C PRO A 257 5.97 -19.95 11.10
N SER A 258 5.59 -20.47 12.28
CA SER A 258 6.31 -21.55 12.97
C SER A 258 6.36 -22.88 12.20
N SER A 259 5.62 -23.01 11.10
CA SER A 259 5.66 -24.20 10.25
C SER A 259 6.81 -24.19 9.24
N CYS A 260 7.53 -23.07 9.10
CA CYS A 260 8.81 -22.97 8.40
C CYS A 260 9.95 -23.18 9.39
N SER A 261 11.07 -23.74 8.90
CA SER A 261 12.28 -23.91 9.71
C SER A 261 13.05 -22.61 9.94
N ALA A 262 12.69 -21.56 9.23
CA ALA A 262 13.31 -20.24 9.27
C ALA A 262 12.29 -19.16 9.63
N SER A 263 12.76 -18.04 10.12
CA SER A 263 12.01 -16.83 10.45
C SER A 263 12.68 -15.61 9.84
N ALA A 264 11.99 -14.47 9.78
CA ALA A 264 12.40 -13.18 9.23
C ALA A 264 11.97 -12.96 7.76
N SER A 265 12.73 -12.25 6.93
CA SER A 265 12.39 -11.95 5.53
C SER A 265 11.06 -11.19 5.38
N ALA A 266 10.85 -10.18 6.22
CA ALA A 266 9.65 -9.34 6.27
C ALA A 266 9.46 -8.50 5.01
N ILE A 267 8.21 -8.20 4.64
CA ILE A 267 7.87 -7.18 3.64
C ILE A 267 7.26 -6.00 4.40
N TRP A 268 8.07 -5.02 4.77
CA TRP A 268 7.68 -3.96 5.68
C TRP A 268 8.01 -2.54 5.20
N SER A 269 8.68 -2.40 4.04
CA SER A 269 8.86 -1.09 3.40
C SER A 269 7.52 -0.38 3.21
N ARG A 270 7.49 0.94 3.31
CA ARG A 270 6.24 1.73 3.29
C ARG A 270 5.35 1.47 2.08
N SER A 271 5.93 1.23 0.92
CA SER A 271 5.20 0.94 -0.31
C SER A 271 4.49 -0.42 -0.31
N GLY A 272 5.04 -1.41 0.41
CA GLY A 272 4.62 -2.80 0.26
C GLY A 272 4.85 -3.29 -1.17
N THR A 273 3.79 -3.73 -1.83
CA THR A 273 3.88 -4.11 -3.24
C THR A 273 3.93 -2.89 -4.16
N VAL A 274 4.77 -2.95 -5.19
CA VAL A 274 4.79 -2.00 -6.30
C VAL A 274 4.27 -2.72 -7.53
N VAL A 275 3.13 -2.28 -8.07
CA VAL A 275 2.49 -2.90 -9.23
C VAL A 275 2.80 -2.08 -10.47
N GLU A 276 3.23 -2.73 -11.55
CA GLU A 276 3.30 -2.08 -12.86
C GLU A 276 2.02 -2.42 -13.64
N PRO A 277 1.05 -1.49 -13.75
CA PRO A 277 -0.22 -1.76 -14.40
C PRO A 277 -0.05 -2.22 -15.84
N GLY A 278 -0.80 -3.25 -16.22
CA GLY A 278 -0.74 -3.82 -17.56
C GLY A 278 0.49 -4.68 -17.87
N ALA A 279 1.56 -4.64 -17.06
CA ALA A 279 2.76 -5.44 -17.28
C ALA A 279 2.67 -6.85 -16.67
N GLY A 280 1.64 -7.13 -15.88
CA GLY A 280 1.44 -8.43 -15.23
C GLY A 280 2.53 -8.77 -14.22
N ARG A 281 3.10 -7.73 -13.55
CA ARG A 281 4.18 -7.91 -12.56
C ARG A 281 3.94 -7.10 -11.29
N ILE A 282 4.47 -7.65 -10.20
CA ILE A 282 4.54 -7.01 -8.89
C ILE A 282 6.00 -7.08 -8.44
N LEU A 283 6.49 -6.00 -7.85
CA LEU A 283 7.79 -5.94 -7.19
C LEU A 283 7.58 -5.81 -5.68
N ILE A 284 8.40 -6.53 -4.93
CA ILE A 284 8.54 -6.42 -3.48
C ILE A 284 10.01 -6.46 -3.11
N ASP A 285 10.33 -5.98 -1.92
CA ASP A 285 11.60 -6.20 -1.26
C ASP A 285 11.41 -6.87 0.09
N THR A 286 12.45 -7.53 0.58
CA THR A 286 12.43 -8.26 1.84
C THR A 286 13.56 -7.80 2.74
N GLY A 287 13.29 -7.79 4.06
CA GLY A 287 14.27 -7.52 5.08
C GLY A 287 15.19 -8.69 5.35
N ASN A 288 15.99 -8.56 6.42
CA ASN A 288 16.92 -9.56 6.91
C ASN A 288 16.29 -10.96 6.98
N GLY A 289 17.10 -11.98 6.86
CA GLY A 289 16.65 -13.37 6.94
C GLY A 289 17.49 -14.31 6.10
N PRO A 290 17.25 -15.61 6.19
CA PRO A 290 17.99 -16.60 5.42
C PRO A 290 17.71 -16.46 3.92
N TRP A 291 18.75 -16.76 3.14
CA TRP A 291 18.68 -16.82 1.69
C TRP A 291 19.26 -18.14 1.19
N ASN A 292 18.56 -18.81 0.29
CA ASN A 292 19.06 -20.01 -0.39
C ASN A 292 18.85 -19.96 -1.92
N GLY A 293 18.32 -18.85 -2.43
CA GLY A 293 18.05 -18.63 -3.87
C GLY A 293 16.96 -19.53 -4.48
N ARG A 294 16.17 -20.24 -3.67
CA ARG A 294 15.13 -21.16 -4.12
C ARG A 294 13.80 -21.01 -3.38
N THR A 295 13.84 -21.01 -2.07
CA THR A 295 12.66 -21.01 -1.19
C THR A 295 12.69 -19.93 -0.12
N ASP A 296 13.87 -19.39 0.17
CA ASP A 296 14.09 -18.42 1.24
C ASP A 296 14.81 -17.20 0.65
N PHE A 297 14.20 -16.03 0.83
CA PHE A 297 14.55 -14.80 0.14
C PHE A 297 14.71 -13.62 1.12
N GLY A 298 15.61 -13.75 2.11
CA GLY A 298 16.04 -12.61 2.94
C GLY A 298 16.84 -11.60 2.10
N ASP A 299 16.71 -10.31 2.39
CA ASP A 299 17.39 -9.18 1.74
C ASP A 299 17.35 -9.22 0.21
N SER A 300 16.17 -9.42 -0.35
CA SER A 300 16.00 -9.64 -1.78
C SER A 300 14.96 -8.69 -2.38
N VAL A 301 15.10 -8.38 -3.67
CA VAL A 301 14.06 -7.80 -4.50
C VAL A 301 13.46 -8.90 -5.36
N LEU A 302 12.16 -9.08 -5.32
CA LEU A 302 11.46 -10.14 -6.01
C LEU A 302 10.47 -9.57 -7.03
N GLU A 303 10.47 -10.12 -8.23
CA GLU A 303 9.43 -9.93 -9.24
C GLU A 303 8.48 -11.12 -9.22
N LEU A 304 7.21 -10.84 -8.95
CA LEU A 304 6.14 -11.83 -8.97
C LEU A 304 5.20 -11.58 -10.15
N THR A 305 4.61 -12.66 -10.68
CA THR A 305 3.54 -12.53 -11.68
C THR A 305 2.27 -11.97 -11.05
N PHE A 306 1.53 -11.15 -11.80
CA PHE A 306 0.18 -10.75 -11.43
C PHE A 306 -0.84 -11.32 -12.45
N PRO A 307 -1.94 -11.93 -12.00
CA PRO A 307 -2.38 -12.11 -10.61
C PRO A 307 -1.91 -13.41 -9.92
N GLY A 308 -0.97 -14.15 -10.49
CA GLY A 308 -0.62 -15.51 -10.02
C GLY A 308 0.32 -15.59 -8.82
N LEU A 309 0.99 -14.47 -8.44
CA LEU A 309 2.01 -14.40 -7.38
C LEU A 309 3.11 -15.49 -7.50
N LYS A 310 3.51 -15.83 -8.72
CA LYS A 310 4.61 -16.78 -8.96
C LYS A 310 5.91 -15.98 -9.10
N LEU A 311 6.96 -16.41 -8.44
CA LEU A 311 8.30 -15.82 -8.58
C LEU A 311 8.77 -15.93 -10.04
N ARG A 312 9.19 -14.81 -10.62
CA ARG A 312 9.77 -14.72 -11.98
C ARG A 312 11.27 -14.47 -11.92
N GLN A 313 11.67 -13.51 -11.11
CA GLN A 313 13.06 -13.10 -10.95
C GLN A 313 13.31 -12.69 -9.52
N ALA A 314 14.57 -12.77 -9.09
CA ALA A 314 15.04 -12.25 -7.81
C ALA A 314 16.38 -11.56 -8.00
N TYR A 315 16.61 -10.51 -7.24
CA TYR A 315 17.90 -9.91 -7.00
C TYR A 315 18.22 -10.03 -5.51
N THR A 316 19.45 -10.40 -5.18
CA THR A 316 19.93 -10.44 -3.80
C THR A 316 21.35 -9.87 -3.79
N PRO A 317 21.70 -8.94 -2.89
CA PRO A 317 23.04 -8.34 -2.84
C PRO A 317 24.14 -9.36 -2.59
N ALA A 318 25.34 -9.11 -3.14
CA ALA A 318 26.49 -10.00 -2.93
C ALA A 318 26.92 -10.15 -1.44
N ASN A 319 26.56 -9.16 -0.61
CA ASN A 319 26.83 -9.17 0.83
C ASN A 319 25.60 -9.52 1.68
N GLN A 320 24.67 -10.32 1.16
CA GLN A 320 23.40 -10.65 1.82
C GLN A 320 23.61 -11.25 3.22
N GLU A 321 24.53 -12.19 3.38
CA GLU A 321 24.83 -12.81 4.67
C GLU A 321 25.26 -11.76 5.73
N GLN A 322 26.07 -10.78 5.32
CA GLN A 322 26.45 -9.67 6.21
C GLN A 322 25.24 -8.83 6.58
N LEU A 323 24.38 -8.47 5.60
CA LEU A 323 23.16 -7.66 5.84
C LEU A 323 22.26 -8.38 6.84
N SER A 324 22.00 -9.66 6.63
CA SER A 324 21.16 -10.48 7.51
C SER A 324 21.73 -10.58 8.94
N ASN A 325 23.03 -10.80 9.08
CA ASN A 325 23.68 -10.96 10.38
C ASN A 325 23.77 -9.67 11.20
N THR A 326 23.63 -8.50 10.57
CA THR A 326 23.72 -7.19 11.23
C THR A 326 22.39 -6.44 11.27
N ASP A 327 21.27 -7.10 10.99
CA ASP A 327 19.95 -6.48 10.90
C ASP A 327 19.95 -5.23 9.99
N THR A 328 20.61 -5.34 8.83
CA THR A 328 20.77 -4.25 7.87
C THR A 328 19.88 -4.47 6.66
N ASP A 329 18.58 -4.49 6.88
CA ASP A 329 17.56 -4.82 5.88
C ASP A 329 17.71 -4.08 4.55
N LEU A 330 17.78 -4.82 3.45
CA LEU A 330 17.54 -4.27 2.11
C LEU A 330 16.11 -3.78 1.97
N GLY A 331 15.15 -4.51 2.53
CA GLY A 331 13.72 -4.26 2.42
C GLY A 331 13.16 -3.20 3.38
N SER A 332 13.98 -2.30 3.90
CA SER A 332 13.52 -1.16 4.70
C SER A 332 13.09 0.04 3.86
N GLY A 333 13.72 0.27 2.71
CA GLY A 333 13.28 1.21 1.71
C GLY A 333 12.41 0.51 0.65
N ALA A 334 11.71 1.27 -0.15
CA ALA A 334 10.80 0.71 -1.13
C ALA A 334 11.44 0.61 -2.52
N PRO A 335 11.17 -0.45 -3.31
CA PRO A 335 11.53 -0.46 -4.71
C PRO A 335 10.75 0.61 -5.47
N ALA A 336 11.40 1.27 -6.43
CA ALA A 336 10.75 2.27 -7.26
C ALA A 336 11.05 2.07 -8.76
N LEU A 337 9.99 2.16 -9.58
CA LEU A 337 10.06 2.06 -11.04
C LEU A 337 10.60 3.36 -11.63
N LEU A 338 11.83 3.35 -12.18
CA LEU A 338 12.45 4.52 -12.84
C LEU A 338 12.03 4.69 -14.30
N GLY A 339 11.43 3.68 -14.89
CA GLY A 339 10.99 3.61 -16.29
C GLY A 339 10.56 2.19 -16.62
N SER A 340 10.52 1.86 -17.90
CA SER A 340 10.12 0.52 -18.34
C SER A 340 11.18 -0.57 -18.13
N ASP A 341 12.44 -0.17 -17.82
CA ASP A 341 13.56 -1.13 -17.74
C ASP A 341 14.47 -0.93 -16.53
N ARG A 342 14.16 -0.02 -15.63
CA ARG A 342 14.99 0.21 -14.43
C ARG A 342 14.14 0.36 -13.17
N ILE A 343 14.63 -0.25 -12.10
CA ILE A 343 14.16 0.04 -10.75
C ILE A 343 15.34 0.47 -9.88
N VAL A 344 15.04 1.10 -8.78
CA VAL A 344 15.98 1.38 -7.69
C VAL A 344 15.44 0.83 -6.40
N VAL A 345 16.32 0.33 -5.54
CA VAL A 345 16.04 -0.07 -4.16
C VAL A 345 17.15 0.45 -3.27
N ALA A 346 16.83 0.77 -2.03
CA ALA A 346 17.78 1.16 -1.00
C ALA A 346 17.30 0.62 0.35
N GLY A 347 18.24 0.30 1.25
CA GLY A 347 17.92 -0.25 2.55
C GLY A 347 18.71 0.39 3.69
N LYS A 348 18.72 -0.26 4.85
CA LYS A 348 19.45 0.19 6.06
C LYS A 348 20.95 0.35 5.84
N ASP A 349 21.52 -0.28 4.82
CA ASP A 349 22.95 -0.11 4.48
C ASP A 349 23.27 1.23 3.78
N GLY A 350 22.27 2.07 3.53
CA GLY A 350 22.45 3.38 2.90
C GLY A 350 22.96 3.33 1.47
N ILE A 351 22.75 2.22 0.75
CA ILE A 351 23.17 2.04 -0.64
C ILE A 351 21.96 1.94 -1.57
N MET A 352 21.87 2.86 -2.51
CA MET A 352 20.92 2.74 -3.63
C MET A 352 21.49 1.79 -4.69
N ARG A 353 20.68 0.82 -5.10
CA ARG A 353 21.01 -0.15 -6.16
C ARG A 353 20.05 0.00 -7.32
N VAL A 354 20.59 0.29 -8.50
CA VAL A 354 19.81 0.35 -9.75
C VAL A 354 19.86 -1.03 -10.40
N LEU A 355 18.69 -1.61 -10.66
CA LEU A 355 18.55 -2.93 -11.25
C LEU A 355 17.89 -2.83 -12.63
N ALA A 356 18.20 -3.77 -13.52
CA ALA A 356 17.51 -3.91 -14.80
C ALA A 356 16.30 -4.83 -14.65
N LEU A 357 15.10 -4.36 -15.04
CA LEU A 357 13.87 -5.18 -15.01
C LEU A 357 13.90 -6.34 -15.99
N SER A 358 14.66 -6.23 -17.08
CA SER A 358 14.86 -7.33 -18.02
C SER A 358 15.59 -8.51 -17.38
N ARG A 359 16.40 -8.23 -16.33
CA ARG A 359 17.16 -9.21 -15.60
C ARG A 359 17.61 -8.65 -14.25
N LEU A 360 16.85 -8.93 -13.20
CA LEU A 360 17.08 -8.34 -11.88
C LEU A 360 18.46 -8.69 -11.32
N ASP A 361 18.89 -9.97 -11.42
CA ASP A 361 20.18 -10.44 -10.93
C ASP A 361 21.37 -10.02 -11.78
N GLY A 362 21.14 -9.41 -12.94
CA GLY A 362 22.20 -8.97 -13.88
C GLY A 362 23.19 -10.07 -14.30
N GLN A 363 23.04 -11.29 -13.82
CA GLN A 363 23.97 -12.40 -13.99
C GLN A 363 23.68 -13.19 -15.28
N PRO A 364 24.69 -13.71 -15.99
CA PRO A 364 24.44 -14.59 -17.14
C PRO A 364 23.72 -15.89 -16.68
N PRO A 365 22.94 -16.54 -17.56
CA PRO A 365 22.22 -17.79 -17.22
C PRO A 365 23.16 -18.89 -16.68
N SER A 366 24.42 -18.87 -17.11
CA SER A 366 25.47 -19.82 -16.69
C SER A 366 26.13 -19.48 -15.37
N ALA A 367 25.81 -18.36 -14.72
CA ALA A 367 26.40 -17.99 -13.45
C ALA A 367 26.07 -19.03 -12.37
N ARG A 368 27.09 -19.46 -11.63
CA ARG A 368 26.96 -20.37 -10.49
C ARG A 368 26.38 -19.64 -9.28
N GLU A 369 26.83 -18.41 -9.06
CA GLU A 369 26.33 -17.53 -8.00
C GLU A 369 25.27 -16.59 -8.55
N LYS A 370 24.18 -16.41 -7.80
CA LYS A 370 23.03 -15.59 -8.14
C LYS A 370 22.94 -14.32 -7.30
N LEU A 371 24.08 -13.92 -6.69
CA LEU A 371 24.17 -12.74 -5.85
C LEU A 371 24.78 -11.56 -6.61
N GLY A 372 24.31 -10.35 -6.32
CA GLY A 372 24.74 -9.11 -6.97
C GLY A 372 24.18 -8.95 -8.38
N GLY A 373 24.86 -8.15 -9.21
CA GLY A 373 24.50 -7.88 -10.63
C GLY A 373 23.73 -6.58 -10.84
N GLU A 374 23.75 -5.69 -9.86
CA GLU A 374 23.21 -4.35 -10.01
C GLU A 374 23.90 -3.53 -11.10
N VAL A 375 23.14 -2.76 -11.87
CA VAL A 375 23.66 -1.87 -12.91
C VAL A 375 24.49 -0.73 -12.31
N GLN A 376 24.12 -0.29 -11.11
CA GLN A 376 24.78 0.81 -10.42
C GLN A 376 24.56 0.72 -8.90
N ARG A 377 25.59 1.10 -8.15
CA ARG A 377 25.55 1.34 -6.70
C ARG A 377 25.86 2.80 -6.43
N LEU A 378 25.10 3.43 -5.55
CA LEU A 378 25.28 4.82 -5.14
C LEU A 378 25.05 4.95 -3.63
N PRO A 379 25.84 5.75 -2.90
CA PRO A 379 25.51 6.08 -1.53
C PRO A 379 24.19 6.88 -1.49
N PHE A 380 23.38 6.62 -0.49
CA PHE A 380 22.20 7.42 -0.20
C PHE A 380 22.60 8.83 0.25
N PRO A 381 21.82 9.88 -0.04
CA PRO A 381 22.15 11.26 0.35
C PRO A 381 22.39 11.42 1.85
N GLY A 382 23.57 11.89 2.23
CA GLY A 382 23.97 12.07 3.63
C GLY A 382 24.33 10.79 4.37
N GLY A 383 24.20 9.62 3.73
CA GLY A 383 24.36 8.31 4.39
C GLY A 383 23.20 8.01 5.34
N GLY A 384 23.39 7.01 6.21
CA GLY A 384 22.35 6.58 7.15
C GLY A 384 21.40 5.54 6.56
N GLN A 385 20.47 5.10 7.38
CA GLN A 385 19.49 4.07 7.02
C GLN A 385 18.38 4.66 6.15
N VAL A 386 17.79 3.83 5.29
CA VAL A 386 16.70 4.23 4.39
C VAL A 386 15.43 3.48 4.75
N PHE A 387 14.37 4.24 5.07
CA PHE A 387 13.05 3.73 5.44
C PHE A 387 11.93 4.34 4.58
N THR A 388 12.31 5.00 3.49
CA THR A 388 11.43 5.87 2.73
C THR A 388 11.28 5.39 1.29
N ALA A 389 10.12 5.73 0.68
CA ALA A 389 9.86 5.49 -0.73
C ALA A 389 10.27 6.71 -1.57
N PRO A 390 10.94 6.53 -2.71
CA PRO A 390 11.23 7.63 -3.63
C PRO A 390 9.98 8.19 -4.30
N ALA A 391 10.01 9.49 -4.67
CA ALA A 391 9.08 10.03 -5.67
C ALA A 391 9.73 10.00 -7.06
N VAL A 392 9.03 9.48 -8.05
CA VAL A 392 9.56 9.33 -9.42
C VAL A 392 8.73 10.13 -10.40
N TRP A 393 9.27 11.25 -10.82
CA TRP A 393 8.64 12.20 -11.74
C TRP A 393 9.11 11.99 -13.19
N ARG A 394 8.16 11.73 -14.08
CA ARG A 394 8.42 11.54 -15.51
C ARG A 394 7.75 12.65 -16.31
N GLN A 395 8.53 13.52 -16.90
CA GLN A 395 8.02 14.63 -17.70
C GLN A 395 8.90 14.85 -18.92
N GLY A 396 8.30 15.00 -20.10
CA GLY A 396 9.01 15.32 -21.35
C GLY A 396 10.13 14.32 -21.69
N GLY A 397 9.91 13.03 -21.44
CA GLY A 397 10.92 11.99 -21.69
C GLY A 397 12.05 11.93 -20.65
N ARG A 398 12.03 12.80 -19.65
CA ARG A 398 13.00 12.83 -18.55
C ARG A 398 12.42 12.17 -17.30
N THR A 399 13.18 11.32 -16.66
CA THR A 399 12.87 10.77 -15.33
C THR A 399 13.73 11.46 -14.29
N THR A 400 13.08 12.06 -13.28
CA THR A 400 13.72 12.62 -12.09
C THR A 400 13.21 11.87 -10.88
N MET A 401 14.10 11.39 -10.04
CA MET A 401 13.79 10.72 -8.77
C MET A 401 14.17 11.64 -7.62
N PHE A 402 13.28 11.78 -6.66
CA PHE A 402 13.53 12.48 -5.40
C PHE A 402 13.58 11.46 -4.27
N VAL A 403 14.57 11.58 -3.41
CA VAL A 403 14.75 10.74 -2.22
C VAL A 403 15.01 11.61 -1.01
N ALA A 404 14.55 11.15 0.15
CA ALA A 404 14.84 11.76 1.43
C ALA A 404 15.02 10.66 2.48
N GLY A 405 15.89 10.90 3.45
CA GLY A 405 16.19 9.99 4.55
C GLY A 405 16.71 10.77 5.76
N GLU A 406 17.31 10.08 6.71
CA GLU A 406 17.74 10.65 7.99
C GLU A 406 18.67 11.86 7.86
N ASN A 407 19.56 11.87 6.87
CA ASN A 407 20.68 12.81 6.79
C ASN A 407 20.70 13.63 5.48
N GLY A 408 19.67 13.53 4.67
CA GLY A 408 19.64 14.30 3.42
C GLY A 408 18.49 14.04 2.49
N THR A 409 18.24 15.05 1.66
CA THR A 409 17.28 15.05 0.56
C THR A 409 18.02 15.31 -0.74
N ALA A 410 17.70 14.59 -1.81
CA ALA A 410 18.33 14.78 -3.12
C ALA A 410 17.41 14.51 -4.29
N ALA A 411 17.78 15.07 -5.44
CA ALA A 411 17.23 14.72 -6.74
C ALA A 411 18.28 14.04 -7.63
N TYR A 412 17.84 13.01 -8.33
CA TYR A 412 18.63 12.29 -9.33
C TYR A 412 17.91 12.30 -10.69
N VAL A 413 18.68 12.31 -11.76
CA VAL A 413 18.16 12.19 -13.12
C VAL A 413 18.62 10.88 -13.73
N LEU A 414 17.69 10.14 -14.32
CA LEU A 414 17.99 8.93 -15.06
C LEU A 414 18.51 9.30 -16.45
N ARG A 415 19.71 8.82 -16.80
CA ARG A 415 20.33 8.97 -18.14
C ARG A 415 21.00 7.67 -18.52
N SER A 416 20.72 7.15 -19.70
CA SER A 416 21.32 5.88 -20.20
C SER A 416 21.24 4.74 -19.18
N GLY A 417 20.10 4.64 -18.46
CA GLY A 417 19.86 3.59 -17.46
C GLY A 417 20.62 3.73 -16.15
N ARG A 418 21.24 4.89 -15.88
CA ARG A 418 21.98 5.21 -14.65
C ARG A 418 21.45 6.50 -14.01
N LEU A 419 21.55 6.59 -12.69
CA LEU A 419 21.17 7.76 -11.90
C LEU A 419 22.37 8.69 -11.74
N TYR A 420 22.14 9.98 -11.97
CA TYR A 420 23.11 11.06 -11.75
C TYR A 420 22.48 12.08 -10.82
N ARG A 421 23.19 12.44 -9.76
CA ARG A 421 22.73 13.42 -8.78
C ARG A 421 22.63 14.80 -9.41
N ALA A 422 21.44 15.40 -9.38
CA ALA A 422 21.19 16.75 -9.84
C ALA A 422 21.45 17.78 -8.73
N TRP A 423 20.99 17.47 -7.52
CA TRP A 423 21.26 18.28 -6.32
C TRP A 423 21.11 17.43 -5.06
N GLN A 424 21.63 17.93 -3.95
CA GLN A 424 21.51 17.35 -2.61
C GLN A 424 21.58 18.47 -1.57
N ASN A 425 20.91 18.27 -0.43
CA ASN A 425 21.10 19.04 0.81
C ASN A 425 21.22 18.10 2.01
N GLY A 426 21.48 18.65 3.20
CA GLY A 426 21.59 17.88 4.45
C GLY A 426 20.29 17.86 5.27
N THR A 427 19.13 18.12 4.66
CA THR A 427 17.85 18.15 5.38
C THR A 427 17.25 16.74 5.41
N ALA A 428 16.96 16.25 6.62
CA ALA A 428 16.26 14.99 6.82
C ALA A 428 14.85 15.02 6.22
N GLY A 429 14.31 13.84 5.91
CA GLY A 429 12.93 13.75 5.45
C GLY A 429 12.40 12.33 5.30
N THR A 430 11.08 12.23 5.28
CA THR A 430 10.34 11.01 4.97
C THR A 430 10.09 10.87 3.47
N SER A 431 9.22 9.95 3.06
CA SER A 431 8.94 9.73 1.63
C SER A 431 8.47 11.02 0.95
N PRO A 432 9.23 11.55 -0.02
CA PRO A 432 8.90 12.81 -0.68
C PRO A 432 7.66 12.68 -1.56
N VAL A 433 6.96 13.79 -1.73
CA VAL A 433 5.80 13.91 -2.62
C VAL A 433 6.00 15.07 -3.59
N MET A 434 5.78 14.80 -4.87
CA MET A 434 5.80 15.82 -5.92
C MET A 434 4.36 16.11 -6.36
N ALA A 435 3.88 17.35 -6.19
CA ALA A 435 2.54 17.72 -6.60
C ALA A 435 2.44 19.20 -7.00
N GLY A 436 1.66 19.52 -8.02
CA GLY A 436 1.45 20.90 -8.47
C GLY A 436 2.75 21.63 -8.87
N GLY A 437 3.79 20.88 -9.29
CA GLY A 437 5.09 21.44 -9.64
C GLY A 437 6.02 21.77 -8.46
N LEU A 438 5.66 21.36 -7.24
CA LEU A 438 6.48 21.52 -6.03
C LEU A 438 6.78 20.18 -5.39
N LEU A 439 7.93 20.07 -4.73
CA LEU A 439 8.37 18.91 -3.97
C LEU A 439 8.15 19.16 -2.47
N TYR A 440 7.49 18.24 -1.79
CA TYR A 440 7.18 18.32 -0.36
C TYR A 440 7.90 17.19 0.37
N VAL A 441 8.62 17.51 1.42
CA VAL A 441 9.40 16.56 2.21
C VAL A 441 9.16 16.85 3.70
N TYR A 442 8.50 15.94 4.38
CA TYR A 442 8.27 16.05 5.81
C TYR A 442 9.55 15.68 6.56
N ASP A 443 9.98 16.56 7.46
CA ASP A 443 11.10 16.36 8.37
C ASP A 443 10.55 15.98 9.76
N PRO A 444 10.59 14.68 10.11
CA PRO A 444 9.96 14.20 11.34
C PRO A 444 10.68 14.67 12.62
N SER A 445 11.95 15.08 12.51
CA SER A 445 12.74 15.61 13.64
C SER A 445 12.70 17.12 13.72
N GLY A 446 12.73 17.78 12.56
CA GLY A 446 12.72 19.23 12.44
C GLY A 446 11.33 19.87 12.54
N GLY A 447 10.28 19.07 12.62
CA GLY A 447 8.88 19.50 12.77
C GLY A 447 8.35 20.26 11.56
N GLY A 448 7.73 19.55 10.62
CA GLY A 448 7.03 20.13 9.48
C GLY A 448 7.57 19.77 8.12
N ILE A 449 6.98 20.37 7.08
CA ILE A 449 7.22 20.02 5.68
C ILE A 449 8.07 21.07 5.01
N ASN A 450 9.21 20.68 4.49
CA ASN A 450 10.04 21.51 3.63
C ASN A 450 9.52 21.45 2.20
N VAL A 451 9.30 22.61 1.58
CA VAL A 451 8.77 22.70 0.20
C VAL A 451 9.84 23.24 -0.74
N TYR A 452 10.09 22.55 -1.84
CA TYR A 452 11.16 22.88 -2.79
C TYR A 452 10.62 23.10 -4.21
N ARG A 453 11.34 23.89 -5.00
CA ARG A 453 11.27 23.75 -6.46
C ARG A 453 12.04 22.49 -6.86
N PRO A 454 11.55 21.66 -7.80
CA PRO A 454 12.18 20.36 -8.13
C PRO A 454 13.65 20.44 -8.55
N GLY A 455 14.07 21.57 -9.08
CA GLY A 455 15.45 21.80 -9.54
C GLY A 455 16.39 22.46 -8.49
N SER A 456 15.95 22.65 -7.24
CA SER A 456 16.72 23.41 -6.24
C SER A 456 16.84 22.67 -4.91
N PRO A 457 18.05 22.63 -4.29
CA PRO A 457 18.25 22.09 -2.94
C PRO A 457 17.75 23.02 -1.82
N ARG A 458 17.35 24.25 -2.14
CA ARG A 458 16.91 25.24 -1.14
C ARG A 458 15.39 25.22 -1.02
N PRO A 459 14.84 25.04 0.18
CA PRO A 459 13.39 25.12 0.38
C PRO A 459 12.91 26.58 0.10
N ILE A 460 11.72 26.69 -0.45
CA ILE A 460 11.03 27.98 -0.67
C ILE A 460 10.03 28.30 0.43
N ALA A 461 9.62 27.29 1.21
CA ALA A 461 8.75 27.41 2.36
C ALA A 461 9.00 26.25 3.32
N LYS A 462 8.64 26.45 4.59
CA LYS A 462 8.48 25.40 5.60
C LYS A 462 7.10 25.53 6.20
N LEU A 463 6.30 24.48 6.09
CA LEU A 463 5.01 24.36 6.77
C LEU A 463 5.28 23.76 8.14
N ALA A 464 5.10 24.57 9.20
CA ALA A 464 5.42 24.14 10.56
C ALA A 464 4.46 23.06 11.03
N GLY A 465 4.98 21.96 11.54
CA GLY A 465 4.25 20.81 12.09
C GLY A 465 4.92 20.28 13.35
N GLY A 466 4.43 19.18 13.87
CA GLY A 466 5.02 18.44 14.99
C GLY A 466 6.08 17.44 14.56
N SER A 467 6.48 16.59 15.49
CA SER A 467 7.38 15.47 15.24
C SER A 467 6.61 14.22 14.79
N GLY A 468 7.29 13.38 14.05
CA GLY A 468 6.73 12.13 13.56
C GLY A 468 7.76 11.03 13.47
N HIS A 469 7.53 10.09 12.58
CA HIS A 469 8.42 8.96 12.35
C HIS A 469 8.65 8.78 10.85
N TRP A 470 7.85 7.95 10.18
CA TRP A 470 7.92 7.71 8.74
C TRP A 470 6.62 8.11 8.02
N ASN A 471 5.81 8.94 8.67
CA ASN A 471 4.64 9.58 8.08
C ASN A 471 5.00 10.25 6.76
N SER A 472 4.09 10.31 5.83
CA SER A 472 4.30 10.99 4.56
C SER A 472 3.12 11.89 4.24
N PRO A 473 3.36 13.13 3.80
CA PRO A 473 2.28 14.01 3.38
C PRO A 473 1.62 13.52 2.11
N ILE A 474 0.40 14.01 1.87
CA ILE A 474 -0.18 14.04 0.54
C ILE A 474 -0.56 15.48 0.19
N VAL A 475 -0.55 15.79 -1.11
CA VAL A 475 -0.82 17.16 -1.58
C VAL A 475 -1.79 17.12 -2.73
N VAL A 476 -2.98 17.63 -2.48
CA VAL A 476 -4.10 17.50 -3.40
C VAL A 476 -5.14 18.58 -3.14
N ASP A 477 -5.79 19.10 -4.19
CA ASP A 477 -7.02 19.90 -4.11
C ASP A 477 -6.95 21.06 -3.08
N GLY A 478 -5.87 21.85 -3.14
CA GLY A 478 -5.64 22.97 -2.21
C GLY A 478 -5.16 22.60 -0.81
N HIS A 479 -4.93 21.32 -0.54
CA HIS A 479 -4.54 20.84 0.79
C HIS A 479 -3.17 20.18 0.78
N VAL A 480 -2.43 20.36 1.88
CA VAL A 480 -1.31 19.50 2.29
C VAL A 480 -1.74 18.83 3.59
N LEU A 481 -1.75 17.52 3.60
CA LEU A 481 -2.27 16.68 4.68
C LEU A 481 -1.13 15.87 5.26
N GLU A 482 -0.79 16.10 6.53
CA GLU A 482 0.34 15.45 7.22
C GLU A 482 -0.11 14.85 8.56
N PRO A 483 -0.17 13.54 8.70
CA PRO A 483 -0.34 12.90 10.00
C PRO A 483 0.98 12.93 10.77
N GLU A 484 0.90 13.13 12.08
CA GLU A 484 2.05 13.22 12.97
C GLU A 484 2.00 12.12 14.03
N GLY A 485 3.18 11.65 14.44
CA GLY A 485 3.36 10.69 15.51
C GLY A 485 4.24 9.51 15.12
N ASN A 486 4.59 8.72 16.14
CA ASN A 486 5.46 7.56 16.04
C ASN A 486 4.76 6.35 16.65
N ALA A 487 4.57 5.30 15.86
CA ALA A 487 3.90 4.06 16.29
C ALA A 487 4.61 3.40 17.48
N ASN A 488 5.95 3.49 17.54
CA ASN A 488 6.76 2.89 18.60
C ASN A 488 6.64 3.60 19.96
N GLU A 489 5.96 4.74 20.03
CA GLU A 489 5.65 5.43 21.28
C GLU A 489 4.37 4.88 21.95
N HIS A 490 3.61 4.03 21.26
CA HIS A 490 2.40 3.36 21.74
C HIS A 490 1.31 4.32 22.27
N LYS A 491 1.25 5.55 21.76
CA LYS A 491 0.26 6.56 22.17
C LYS A 491 -1.13 6.25 21.64
N LEU A 492 -2.16 6.58 22.43
CA LEU A 492 -3.57 6.44 22.05
C LEU A 492 -4.16 7.74 21.48
N TYR A 493 -3.33 8.70 21.17
CA TYR A 493 -3.68 9.99 20.56
C TYR A 493 -2.64 10.36 19.50
N GLY A 494 -3.04 11.23 18.59
CA GLY A 494 -2.19 11.77 17.53
C GLY A 494 -2.83 12.98 16.89
N THR A 495 -2.19 13.50 15.86
CA THR A 495 -2.65 14.67 15.12
C THR A 495 -2.62 14.44 13.62
N LEU A 496 -3.52 15.11 12.92
CA LEU A 496 -3.47 15.31 11.49
C LEU A 496 -3.38 16.82 11.24
N GLU A 497 -2.33 17.27 10.58
CA GLU A 497 -2.18 18.65 10.15
C GLU A 497 -2.78 18.83 8.76
N ILE A 498 -3.66 19.81 8.62
CA ILE A 498 -4.27 20.22 7.36
C ILE A 498 -3.80 21.63 7.05
N PHE A 499 -3.00 21.78 6.01
CA PHE A 499 -2.64 23.09 5.48
C PHE A 499 -3.47 23.36 4.23
N SER A 500 -4.24 24.45 4.20
CA SER A 500 -5.12 24.78 3.09
C SER A 500 -4.80 26.16 2.49
N ALA A 501 -4.87 26.25 1.17
CA ALA A 501 -4.96 27.53 0.49
C ALA A 501 -6.35 28.09 0.80
N GLY A 502 -6.45 29.14 1.65
CA GLY A 502 -7.75 29.74 1.94
C GLY A 502 -8.51 30.03 0.65
N LEU A 503 -9.80 29.63 0.64
CA LEU A 503 -10.75 29.96 -0.41
C LEU A 503 -10.94 31.47 -0.53
#